data_905da19411f895a528c9f733dfde3651
#
_entry.id   905da19411f895a528c9f733dfde3651
#
_cell.length_a   1.000
_cell.length_b   1.000
_cell.length_c   1.000
_cell.angle_alpha   90.00
_cell.angle_beta   90.00
_cell.angle_gamma   90.00
#
_symmetry.space_group_name_H-M   'P 1'
#
loop_
_entity.id
_entity.type
_entity.pdbx_description
1 polymer ?
#
loop_
_entity_poly.entity_id
_entity_poly.type
_entity_poly.pdbx_seq_one_letter_code
_entity_poly.pdbx_strand_id
1 'polypeptide(L)'
;TLNDLVEFTNEDLNPYADKSWSVPYSGFYLTPFLRSGDEVAFDVGWVGFTNTHKDMGIVQDSWFSDEASETFAKWETLTDCSSQGYYMAIEARTPKVQFTEGQTSFWAIRSCSLNEGKSVNDLLESDKAWNEYMDKLGHTGGVWRWVPIAGTPNSFEGDFLLNITFNSWEEYGSIQDDRFWEKTPRPESVISCDNPRVYSAFNARNRPFNTN
;
A
#
# COMPACT_ATOMS: atom_id res chain seq x y z
N THR A 1 -3.58 -19.57 -6.30
CA THR A 1 -4.61 -18.50 -6.43
C THR A 1 -4.65 -17.61 -5.19
N LEU A 2 -5.37 -16.48 -5.23
CA LEU A 2 -5.57 -15.63 -4.04
C LEU A 2 -6.22 -16.41 -2.89
N ASN A 3 -7.15 -17.30 -3.18
CA ASN A 3 -7.81 -18.11 -2.14
C ASN A 3 -6.80 -19.01 -1.41
N ASP A 4 -5.89 -19.64 -2.13
CA ASP A 4 -4.85 -20.50 -1.53
C ASP A 4 -3.90 -19.68 -0.64
N LEU A 5 -3.60 -18.44 -1.03
CA LEU A 5 -2.77 -17.52 -0.24
C LEU A 5 -3.48 -17.03 1.02
N VAL A 6 -4.80 -16.78 0.93
CA VAL A 6 -5.62 -16.41 2.10
C VAL A 6 -5.73 -17.58 3.07
N GLU A 7 -5.94 -18.80 2.58
CA GLU A 7 -5.95 -20.03 3.39
C GLU A 7 -4.61 -20.22 4.10
N PHE A 8 -3.50 -20.17 3.35
CA PHE A 8 -2.14 -20.20 3.92
C PHE A 8 -1.94 -19.14 5.00
N THR A 9 -2.40 -17.90 4.74
CA THR A 9 -2.24 -16.83 5.74
C THR A 9 -2.99 -17.14 7.02
N ASN A 10 -4.20 -17.67 6.93
CA ASN A 10 -5.01 -17.98 8.11
C ASN A 10 -4.51 -19.22 8.87
N GLU A 11 -4.08 -20.26 8.17
CA GLU A 11 -3.74 -21.54 8.76
C GLU A 11 -2.27 -21.68 9.16
N ASP A 12 -1.37 -21.00 8.47
CA ASP A 12 0.08 -21.15 8.67
C ASP A 12 0.75 -19.82 9.08
N LEU A 13 0.61 -18.74 8.27
CA LEU A 13 1.35 -17.50 8.49
C LEU A 13 0.89 -16.78 9.78
N ASN A 14 -0.40 -16.57 9.96
CA ASN A 14 -0.90 -15.85 11.14
C ASN A 14 -0.60 -16.59 12.46
N PRO A 15 -0.80 -17.92 12.59
CA PRO A 15 -0.39 -18.66 13.78
C PRO A 15 1.11 -18.59 14.05
N TYR A 16 1.95 -18.73 13.01
CA TYR A 16 3.39 -18.54 13.13
C TYR A 16 3.75 -17.12 13.58
N ALA A 17 3.24 -16.11 12.89
CA ALA A 17 3.52 -14.72 13.14
C ALA A 17 3.07 -14.25 14.54
N ASP A 18 1.90 -14.68 15.01
CA ASP A 18 1.39 -14.34 16.34
C ASP A 18 2.25 -14.95 17.46
N LYS A 19 2.93 -16.06 17.20
CA LYS A 19 3.87 -16.68 18.13
C LYS A 19 5.27 -16.06 18.07
N SER A 20 5.75 -15.73 16.89
CA SER A 20 7.17 -15.45 16.64
C SER A 20 7.49 -13.96 16.45
N TRP A 21 6.52 -13.14 16.00
CA TRP A 21 6.76 -11.72 15.79
C TRP A 21 6.39 -10.90 17.03
N SER A 22 7.39 -10.26 17.61
CA SER A 22 7.22 -9.39 18.80
C SER A 22 6.80 -7.95 18.46
N VAL A 23 6.52 -7.67 17.19
CA VAL A 23 6.19 -6.34 16.68
C VAL A 23 4.87 -6.34 15.91
N PRO A 24 4.12 -5.22 15.90
CA PRO A 24 2.94 -5.09 15.06
C PRO A 24 3.29 -5.21 13.58
N TYR A 25 2.41 -5.89 12.83
CA TYR A 25 2.55 -6.07 11.40
C TYR A 25 1.18 -6.15 10.73
N SER A 26 1.01 -5.40 9.66
CA SER A 26 -0.17 -5.49 8.78
C SER A 26 0.24 -5.94 7.40
N GLY A 27 -0.53 -6.85 6.81
CA GLY A 27 -0.24 -7.43 5.50
C GLY A 27 -1.46 -7.45 4.60
N PHE A 28 -1.24 -7.14 3.31
CA PHE A 28 -2.27 -7.06 2.29
C PHE A 28 -1.86 -7.86 1.06
N TYR A 29 -2.81 -8.57 0.48
CA TYR A 29 -2.69 -9.08 -0.88
C TYR A 29 -3.26 -8.07 -1.87
N LEU A 30 -2.44 -7.64 -2.82
CA LEU A 30 -2.84 -6.76 -3.91
C LEU A 30 -3.08 -7.57 -5.18
N THR A 31 -4.30 -7.55 -5.68
CA THR A 31 -4.65 -8.14 -6.96
C THR A 31 -4.90 -7.03 -7.97
N PRO A 32 -4.21 -7.01 -9.13
CA PRO A 32 -4.42 -5.99 -10.16
C PRO A 32 -5.87 -5.99 -10.64
N PHE A 33 -6.53 -4.83 -10.60
CA PHE A 33 -7.93 -4.67 -11.01
C PHE A 33 -8.07 -3.79 -12.27
N LEU A 34 -7.55 -2.56 -12.25
CA LEU A 34 -7.43 -1.71 -13.44
C LEU A 34 -5.95 -1.52 -13.75
N ARG A 35 -5.54 -2.04 -14.90
CA ARG A 35 -4.15 -2.03 -15.35
C ARG A 35 -4.05 -1.94 -16.87
N SER A 36 -2.94 -1.43 -17.36
CA SER A 36 -2.49 -1.70 -18.71
C SER A 36 -1.87 -3.11 -18.78
N GLY A 37 -2.14 -3.88 -19.81
CA GLY A 37 -1.68 -5.26 -19.95
C GLY A 37 -0.16 -5.43 -19.87
N ASP A 38 0.60 -4.38 -20.23
CA ASP A 38 2.05 -4.40 -20.30
C ASP A 38 2.76 -3.90 -19.03
N GLU A 39 2.01 -3.36 -18.04
CA GLU A 39 2.61 -2.66 -16.90
C GLU A 39 2.58 -3.42 -15.58
N VAL A 40 1.92 -4.57 -15.51
CA VAL A 40 1.84 -5.35 -14.27
C VAL A 40 2.42 -6.74 -14.49
N ALA A 41 3.56 -6.96 -13.86
CA ALA A 41 4.32 -8.19 -13.97
C ALA A 41 3.94 -9.26 -12.93
N PHE A 42 2.82 -9.11 -12.20
CA PHE A 42 2.43 -10.05 -11.15
C PHE A 42 0.91 -10.28 -11.12
N ASP A 43 0.50 -11.45 -10.64
CA ASP A 43 -0.91 -11.81 -10.43
C ASP A 43 -1.38 -11.39 -9.03
N VAL A 44 -0.52 -11.55 -8.04
CA VAL A 44 -0.76 -11.14 -6.64
C VAL A 44 0.53 -10.55 -6.08
N GLY A 45 0.43 -9.35 -5.47
CA GLY A 45 1.49 -8.74 -4.69
C GLY A 45 1.23 -8.91 -3.19
N TRP A 46 2.28 -9.13 -2.39
CA TRP A 46 2.22 -9.01 -0.94
C TRP A 46 2.81 -7.68 -0.49
N VAL A 47 2.06 -6.92 0.30
CA VAL A 47 2.53 -5.65 0.88
C VAL A 47 2.42 -5.72 2.39
N GLY A 48 3.55 -5.61 3.08
CA GLY A 48 3.63 -5.66 4.53
C GLY A 48 4.08 -4.33 5.12
N PHE A 49 3.54 -4.00 6.29
CA PHE A 49 3.84 -2.77 7.02
C PHE A 49 4.22 -3.04 8.47
N THR A 50 5.21 -2.31 8.94
CA THR A 50 5.60 -2.19 10.35
C THR A 50 5.75 -0.71 10.71
N ASN A 51 5.85 -0.38 12.01
CA ASN A 51 6.03 1.01 12.47
C ASN A 51 7.39 1.59 12.09
N THR A 52 8.43 0.77 12.13
CA THR A 52 9.81 1.19 11.89
C THR A 52 10.54 0.19 11.00
N HIS A 53 11.62 0.65 10.36
CA HIS A 53 12.51 -0.24 9.62
C HIS A 53 13.14 -1.31 10.52
N LYS A 54 13.38 -0.99 11.80
CA LYS A 54 13.87 -1.97 12.78
C LYS A 54 12.84 -3.09 13.00
N ASP A 55 11.57 -2.73 13.13
CA ASP A 55 10.50 -3.72 13.30
C ASP A 55 10.38 -4.61 12.06
N MET A 56 10.52 -4.04 10.86
CA MET A 56 10.58 -4.84 9.63
C MET A 56 11.79 -5.78 9.63
N GLY A 57 12.94 -5.34 10.13
CA GLY A 57 14.12 -6.20 10.33
C GLY A 57 13.82 -7.38 11.25
N ILE A 58 13.12 -7.16 12.37
CA ILE A 58 12.72 -8.24 13.30
C ILE A 58 11.82 -9.26 12.59
N VAL A 59 10.85 -8.79 11.78
CA VAL A 59 9.98 -9.67 11.00
C VAL A 59 10.79 -10.48 9.98
N GLN A 60 11.70 -9.84 9.26
CA GLN A 60 12.53 -10.51 8.25
C GLN A 60 13.50 -11.52 8.88
N ASP A 61 14.17 -11.17 9.97
CA ASP A 61 15.07 -12.09 10.68
C ASP A 61 14.29 -13.33 11.16
N SER A 62 13.09 -13.14 11.68
CA SER A 62 12.21 -14.24 12.10
C SER A 62 11.76 -15.07 10.89
N TRP A 63 11.39 -14.46 9.77
CA TRP A 63 10.93 -15.13 8.55
C TRP A 63 12.02 -16.02 7.93
N PHE A 64 13.29 -15.62 8.02
CA PHE A 64 14.44 -16.40 7.52
C PHE A 64 15.09 -17.28 8.58
N SER A 65 14.49 -17.43 9.76
CA SER A 65 14.99 -18.34 10.81
C SER A 65 14.60 -19.80 10.57
N ASP A 66 15.30 -20.72 11.24
CA ASP A 66 14.96 -22.15 11.20
C ASP A 66 13.52 -22.42 11.70
N GLU A 67 13.01 -21.60 12.62
CA GLU A 67 11.66 -21.73 13.15
C GLU A 67 10.57 -21.43 12.10
N ALA A 68 10.88 -20.63 11.08
CA ALA A 68 9.96 -20.32 9.97
C ALA A 68 10.04 -21.32 8.82
N SER A 69 11.00 -22.24 8.83
CA SER A 69 11.36 -23.06 7.66
C SER A 69 10.18 -23.83 7.04
N GLU A 70 9.29 -24.39 7.86
CA GLU A 70 8.11 -25.09 7.38
C GLU A 70 7.09 -24.13 6.75
N THR A 71 6.79 -23.01 7.42
CA THR A 71 5.88 -21.98 6.90
C THR A 71 6.44 -21.33 5.62
N PHE A 72 7.75 -21.06 5.59
CA PHE A 72 8.42 -20.51 4.43
C PHE A 72 8.41 -21.49 3.25
N ALA A 73 8.70 -22.77 3.46
CA ALA A 73 8.65 -23.77 2.40
C ALA A 73 7.23 -23.90 1.80
N LYS A 74 6.18 -23.79 2.62
CA LYS A 74 4.80 -23.78 2.13
C LYS A 74 4.51 -22.53 1.30
N TRP A 75 4.97 -21.36 1.73
CA TRP A 75 4.88 -20.11 0.95
C TRP A 75 5.52 -20.26 -0.43
N GLU A 76 6.73 -20.83 -0.52
CA GLU A 76 7.43 -21.04 -1.77
C GLU A 76 6.70 -21.98 -2.74
N THR A 77 5.85 -22.89 -2.24
CA THR A 77 5.00 -23.73 -3.13
C THR A 77 3.84 -22.98 -3.75
N LEU A 78 3.43 -21.84 -3.14
CA LEU A 78 2.28 -21.04 -3.57
C LEU A 78 2.67 -19.83 -4.40
N THR A 79 3.93 -19.41 -4.30
CA THR A 79 4.41 -18.16 -4.88
C THR A 79 5.72 -18.33 -5.64
N ASP A 80 5.88 -17.51 -6.68
CA ASP A 80 7.13 -17.28 -7.39
C ASP A 80 7.43 -15.79 -7.33
N CYS A 81 8.16 -15.37 -6.30
CA CYS A 81 8.45 -13.97 -6.03
C CYS A 81 9.66 -13.51 -6.85
N SER A 82 9.43 -12.93 -8.02
CA SER A 82 10.47 -12.40 -8.91
C SER A 82 11.01 -11.02 -8.51
N SER A 83 10.33 -10.29 -7.63
CA SER A 83 10.68 -8.92 -7.28
C SER A 83 10.26 -8.58 -5.85
N GLN A 84 11.13 -7.89 -5.12
CA GLN A 84 10.85 -7.36 -3.80
C GLN A 84 11.38 -5.93 -3.72
N GLY A 85 10.53 -5.01 -3.23
CA GLY A 85 10.91 -3.62 -2.99
C GLY A 85 10.75 -3.25 -1.52
N TYR A 86 11.64 -2.42 -1.01
CA TYR A 86 11.62 -1.91 0.34
C TYR A 86 11.43 -0.39 0.32
N TYR A 87 10.42 0.07 1.05
CA TYR A 87 9.98 1.44 1.00
C TYR A 87 9.79 2.02 2.41
N MET A 88 9.99 3.33 2.54
CA MET A 88 9.50 4.10 3.66
C MET A 88 8.10 4.63 3.34
N ALA A 89 7.09 4.23 4.12
CA ALA A 89 5.73 4.73 3.97
C ALA A 89 5.54 5.99 4.83
N ILE A 90 5.22 7.11 4.19
CA ILE A 90 4.92 8.39 4.83
C ILE A 90 3.43 8.65 4.68
N GLU A 91 2.72 8.75 5.81
CA GLU A 91 1.31 9.09 5.81
C GLU A 91 1.11 10.57 5.47
N ALA A 92 0.35 10.84 4.40
CA ALA A 92 -0.06 12.18 3.98
C ALA A 92 -1.52 12.47 4.37
N ARG A 93 -2.33 11.42 4.58
CA ARG A 93 -3.71 11.50 5.05
C ARG A 93 -4.04 10.27 5.86
N THR A 94 -4.47 10.48 7.10
CA THR A 94 -4.99 9.42 7.96
C THR A 94 -6.35 8.92 7.44
N PRO A 95 -6.56 7.60 7.29
CA PRO A 95 -7.86 7.07 6.90
C PRO A 95 -8.90 7.32 8.00
N LYS A 96 -10.13 7.73 7.59
CA LYS A 96 -11.26 7.90 8.51
C LYS A 96 -11.91 6.56 8.90
N VAL A 97 -11.76 5.57 8.03
CA VAL A 97 -12.22 4.19 8.25
C VAL A 97 -11.00 3.30 8.33
N GLN A 98 -10.87 2.58 9.43
CA GLN A 98 -9.75 1.66 9.67
C GLN A 98 -9.90 0.40 8.82
N PHE A 99 -8.77 -0.11 8.34
CA PHE A 99 -8.73 -1.40 7.64
C PHE A 99 -9.01 -2.52 8.62
N THR A 100 -9.91 -3.43 8.23
CA THR A 100 -10.28 -4.60 9.03
C THR A 100 -9.76 -5.87 8.35
N GLU A 101 -9.17 -6.76 9.14
CA GLU A 101 -8.72 -8.07 8.65
C GLU A 101 -9.88 -8.82 8.00
N GLY A 102 -9.62 -9.46 6.86
CA GLY A 102 -10.63 -10.15 6.06
C GLY A 102 -11.43 -9.25 5.12
N GLN A 103 -11.25 -7.94 5.16
CA GLN A 103 -11.95 -7.01 4.26
C GLN A 103 -11.08 -6.60 3.07
N THR A 104 -11.78 -6.21 2.00
CA THR A 104 -11.16 -5.71 0.76
C THR A 104 -11.38 -4.20 0.65
N SER A 105 -10.33 -3.49 0.27
CA SER A 105 -10.33 -2.08 -0.12
C SER A 105 -9.74 -1.92 -1.53
N PHE A 106 -9.75 -0.71 -2.08
CA PHE A 106 -9.17 -0.43 -3.40
C PHE A 106 -8.03 0.57 -3.25
N TRP A 107 -6.90 0.27 -3.89
CA TRP A 107 -5.70 1.09 -3.81
C TRP A 107 -5.32 1.58 -5.20
N ALA A 108 -5.28 2.88 -5.37
CA ALA A 108 -4.79 3.52 -6.59
C ALA A 108 -3.33 3.94 -6.36
N ILE A 109 -2.42 3.26 -7.04
CA ILE A 109 -0.97 3.46 -6.91
C ILE A 109 -0.44 4.06 -8.20
N ARG A 110 0.39 5.10 -8.07
CA ARG A 110 1.04 5.78 -9.19
C ARG A 110 2.46 6.21 -8.83
N SER A 111 3.34 6.27 -9.82
CA SER A 111 4.65 6.87 -9.68
C SER A 111 4.54 8.39 -9.78
N CYS A 112 5.18 9.11 -8.87
CA CYS A 112 5.13 10.57 -8.81
C CYS A 112 6.51 11.17 -8.59
N SER A 113 6.70 12.37 -9.15
CA SER A 113 7.88 13.21 -8.91
C SER A 113 7.46 14.61 -8.49
N LEU A 114 8.32 15.30 -7.73
CA LEU A 114 8.16 16.72 -7.46
C LEU A 114 8.27 17.52 -8.77
N ASN A 115 7.43 18.53 -8.92
CA ASN A 115 7.55 19.46 -10.05
C ASN A 115 8.85 20.27 -9.94
N GLU A 116 9.35 20.73 -11.08
CA GLU A 116 10.59 21.54 -11.13
C GLU A 116 10.51 22.73 -10.16
N GLY A 117 11.57 22.91 -9.36
CA GLY A 117 11.67 23.98 -8.38
C GLY A 117 10.83 23.77 -7.09
N LYS A 118 10.14 22.65 -6.97
CA LYS A 118 9.39 22.28 -5.74
C LYS A 118 10.24 21.43 -4.81
N SER A 119 9.97 21.55 -3.53
CA SER A 119 10.66 20.85 -2.45
C SER A 119 9.71 19.95 -1.67
N VAL A 120 10.27 19.11 -0.79
CA VAL A 120 9.49 18.32 0.16
C VAL A 120 8.65 19.22 1.08
N ASN A 121 9.13 20.41 1.44
CA ASN A 121 8.35 21.33 2.24
C ASN A 121 7.11 21.85 1.49
N ASP A 122 7.25 22.19 0.19
CA ASP A 122 6.09 22.55 -0.64
C ASP A 122 5.07 21.41 -0.71
N LEU A 123 5.55 20.16 -0.76
CA LEU A 123 4.69 18.98 -0.76
C LEU A 123 3.91 18.85 0.55
N LEU A 124 4.57 19.00 1.70
CA LEU A 124 3.93 18.92 3.02
C LEU A 124 2.91 20.07 3.23
N GLU A 125 3.21 21.28 2.74
CA GLU A 125 2.27 22.40 2.76
C GLU A 125 1.05 22.13 1.86
N SER A 126 1.26 21.54 0.68
CA SER A 126 0.17 21.22 -0.24
C SER A 126 -0.78 20.15 0.30
N ASP A 127 -0.29 19.25 1.18
CA ASP A 127 -1.11 18.17 1.76
C ASP A 127 -2.33 18.70 2.49
N LYS A 128 -2.23 19.84 3.15
CA LYS A 128 -3.36 20.44 3.88
C LYS A 128 -4.49 20.76 2.90
N ALA A 129 -4.19 21.45 1.81
CA ALA A 129 -5.20 21.84 0.82
C ALA A 129 -5.79 20.58 0.12
N TRP A 130 -4.95 19.58 -0.17
CA TRP A 130 -5.40 18.30 -0.74
C TRP A 130 -6.26 17.50 0.22
N ASN A 131 -5.95 17.49 1.52
CA ASN A 131 -6.77 16.81 2.53
C ASN A 131 -8.14 17.50 2.69
N GLU A 132 -8.20 18.83 2.69
CA GLU A 132 -9.47 19.58 2.69
C GLU A 132 -10.30 19.31 1.42
N TYR A 133 -9.64 19.19 0.25
CA TYR A 133 -10.29 18.82 -0.99
C TYR A 133 -10.88 17.40 -0.92
N MET A 134 -10.09 16.41 -0.47
CA MET A 134 -10.53 15.03 -0.31
C MET A 134 -11.67 14.91 0.73
N ASP A 135 -11.68 15.76 1.77
CA ASP A 135 -12.79 15.84 2.73
C ASP A 135 -14.09 16.31 2.07
N LYS A 136 -14.03 17.31 1.20
CA LYS A 136 -15.20 17.80 0.42
C LYS A 136 -15.74 16.74 -0.53
N LEU A 137 -14.86 15.86 -1.05
CA LEU A 137 -15.25 14.74 -1.90
C LEU A 137 -15.84 13.56 -1.12
N GLY A 138 -15.85 13.60 0.22
CA GLY A 138 -16.31 12.51 1.06
C GLY A 138 -15.33 11.34 1.13
N HIS A 139 -14.06 11.52 0.77
CA HIS A 139 -13.04 10.47 0.82
C HIS A 139 -12.78 10.01 2.26
N THR A 140 -12.88 8.71 2.49
CA THR A 140 -12.74 8.08 3.81
C THR A 140 -11.46 7.25 3.95
N GLY A 141 -10.81 6.93 2.85
CA GLY A 141 -9.53 6.23 2.83
C GLY A 141 -8.34 7.12 3.23
N GLY A 142 -7.16 6.54 3.18
CA GLY A 142 -5.90 7.22 3.47
C GLY A 142 -5.07 7.52 2.23
N VAL A 143 -3.99 8.28 2.44
CA VAL A 143 -2.99 8.57 1.40
C VAL A 143 -1.60 8.36 1.99
N TRP A 144 -0.78 7.58 1.29
CA TRP A 144 0.62 7.34 1.66
C TRP A 144 1.55 7.58 0.50
N ARG A 145 2.76 7.99 0.82
CA ARG A 145 3.90 8.05 -0.10
C ARG A 145 4.88 6.96 0.27
N TRP A 146 5.18 6.10 -0.66
CA TRP A 146 6.17 5.04 -0.49
C TRP A 146 7.47 5.48 -1.18
N VAL A 147 8.40 5.94 -0.37
CA VAL A 147 9.73 6.37 -0.84
C VAL A 147 10.63 5.15 -0.97
N PRO A 148 11.21 4.88 -2.15
CA PRO A 148 12.08 3.73 -2.36
C PRO A 148 13.32 3.79 -1.48
N ILE A 149 13.69 2.63 -0.88
CA ILE A 149 14.93 2.47 -0.12
C ILE A 149 15.84 1.45 -0.82
N ALA A 150 15.27 0.29 -1.22
CA ALA A 150 15.99 -0.78 -1.88
C ALA A 150 15.07 -1.64 -2.76
N GLY A 151 15.64 -2.39 -3.70
CA GLY A 151 14.92 -3.34 -4.55
C GLY A 151 14.05 -2.71 -5.64
N THR A 152 14.01 -1.39 -5.74
CA THR A 152 13.31 -0.70 -6.83
C THR A 152 14.13 -0.80 -8.12
N PRO A 153 13.48 -1.10 -9.28
CA PRO A 153 14.19 -1.15 -10.56
C PRO A 153 14.90 0.18 -10.89
N ASN A 154 16.05 0.10 -11.51
CA ASN A 154 16.80 1.30 -11.97
C ASN A 154 16.00 2.15 -13.00
N SER A 155 14.98 1.56 -13.63
CA SER A 155 14.06 2.23 -14.54
C SER A 155 12.93 2.99 -13.82
N PHE A 156 12.87 2.96 -12.50
CA PHE A 156 11.89 3.74 -11.75
C PHE A 156 12.27 5.23 -11.81
N GLU A 157 11.43 6.04 -12.46
CA GLU A 157 11.69 7.46 -12.71
C GLU A 157 11.07 8.41 -11.67
N GLY A 158 10.26 7.87 -10.75
CA GLY A 158 9.57 8.68 -9.73
C GLY A 158 10.42 8.91 -8.47
N ASP A 159 10.07 9.93 -7.71
CA ASP A 159 10.62 10.14 -6.37
C ASP A 159 9.97 9.22 -5.34
N PHE A 160 8.69 8.86 -5.56
CA PHE A 160 7.90 7.99 -4.68
C PHE A 160 6.70 7.38 -5.40
N LEU A 161 6.15 6.33 -4.82
CA LEU A 161 4.82 5.83 -5.17
C LEU A 161 3.76 6.51 -4.29
N LEU A 162 2.76 7.14 -4.91
CA LEU A 162 1.59 7.67 -4.23
C LEU A 162 0.50 6.59 -4.19
N ASN A 163 0.14 6.17 -2.99
CA ASN A 163 -0.95 5.23 -2.75
C ASN A 163 -2.15 5.97 -2.15
N ILE A 164 -3.28 5.96 -2.84
CA ILE A 164 -4.57 6.47 -2.37
C ILE A 164 -5.49 5.28 -2.19
N THR A 165 -6.03 5.10 -0.99
CA THR A 165 -6.92 3.98 -0.69
C THR A 165 -8.37 4.41 -0.64
N PHE A 166 -9.28 3.50 -1.02
CA PHE A 166 -10.71 3.70 -1.04
C PHE A 166 -11.39 2.51 -0.37
N ASN A 167 -12.39 2.76 0.47
CA ASN A 167 -13.08 1.71 1.20
C ASN A 167 -14.12 0.97 0.36
N SER A 168 -14.55 1.55 -0.76
CA SER A 168 -15.45 0.93 -1.73
C SER A 168 -15.19 1.39 -3.15
N TRP A 169 -15.67 0.60 -4.11
CA TRP A 169 -15.66 0.98 -5.51
C TRP A 169 -16.61 2.14 -5.81
N GLU A 170 -17.70 2.26 -5.04
CA GLU A 170 -18.63 3.40 -5.10
C GLU A 170 -17.94 4.70 -4.70
N GLU A 171 -17.17 4.70 -3.60
CA GLU A 171 -16.36 5.86 -3.19
C GLU A 171 -15.37 6.27 -4.28
N TYR A 172 -14.62 5.29 -4.84
CA TYR A 172 -13.71 5.54 -5.95
C TYR A 172 -14.43 6.21 -7.13
N GLY A 173 -15.54 5.63 -7.59
CA GLY A 173 -16.32 6.14 -8.72
C GLY A 173 -16.86 7.54 -8.48
N SER A 174 -17.42 7.80 -7.31
CA SER A 174 -17.95 9.13 -6.93
C SER A 174 -16.87 10.22 -6.99
N ILE A 175 -15.66 9.92 -6.53
CA ILE A 175 -14.53 10.84 -6.57
C ILE A 175 -14.07 11.05 -8.02
N GLN A 176 -14.06 10.01 -8.88
CA GLN A 176 -13.73 10.20 -10.29
C GLN A 176 -14.78 11.06 -11.03
N ASP A 177 -16.06 10.90 -10.71
CA ASP A 177 -17.14 11.73 -11.29
C ASP A 177 -16.99 13.21 -10.91
N ASP A 178 -16.69 13.51 -9.64
CA ASP A 178 -16.42 14.89 -9.22
C ASP A 178 -15.20 15.47 -9.96
N ARG A 179 -14.12 14.69 -10.02
CA ARG A 179 -12.88 15.10 -10.69
C ARG A 179 -13.04 15.30 -12.19
N PHE A 180 -13.81 14.45 -12.85
CA PHE A 180 -14.05 14.54 -14.29
C PHE A 180 -14.90 15.73 -14.65
N TRP A 181 -15.97 16.00 -13.86
CA TRP A 181 -16.89 17.11 -14.09
C TRP A 181 -16.45 18.41 -13.40
N GLU A 182 -15.29 18.44 -12.75
CA GLU A 182 -14.71 19.59 -12.06
C GLU A 182 -15.69 20.28 -11.09
N LYS A 183 -16.52 19.48 -10.40
CA LYS A 183 -17.56 19.99 -9.48
C LYS A 183 -16.96 20.71 -8.28
N THR A 184 -15.84 20.20 -7.78
CA THR A 184 -15.09 20.78 -6.67
C THR A 184 -13.74 21.31 -7.16
N PRO A 185 -13.41 22.60 -6.94
CA PRO A 185 -12.12 23.15 -7.35
C PRO A 185 -10.95 22.39 -6.73
N ARG A 186 -10.01 21.93 -7.56
CA ARG A 186 -8.81 21.20 -7.13
C ARG A 186 -7.73 22.17 -6.65
N PRO A 187 -6.98 21.79 -5.61
CA PRO A 187 -5.75 22.48 -5.26
C PRO A 187 -4.70 22.37 -6.38
N GLU A 188 -3.81 23.35 -6.42
CA GLU A 188 -2.61 23.25 -7.27
C GLU A 188 -1.76 22.05 -6.85
N SER A 189 -1.26 21.30 -7.85
CA SER A 189 -0.40 20.16 -7.62
C SER A 189 1.07 20.57 -7.68
N VAL A 190 1.83 20.19 -6.65
CA VAL A 190 3.30 20.34 -6.62
C VAL A 190 4.02 19.07 -7.09
N ILE A 191 3.25 18.08 -7.54
CA ILE A 191 3.75 16.79 -8.07
C ILE A 191 3.14 16.49 -9.43
N SER A 192 3.87 15.76 -10.25
CA SER A 192 3.43 15.13 -11.47
C SER A 192 3.47 13.63 -11.30
N CYS A 193 2.41 12.94 -11.74
CA CYS A 193 2.29 11.49 -11.60
C CYS A 193 1.87 10.84 -12.92
N ASP A 194 2.25 9.58 -13.09
CA ASP A 194 1.74 8.73 -14.16
C ASP A 194 0.27 8.32 -13.93
N ASN A 195 -0.29 7.50 -14.83
CA ASN A 195 -1.64 6.97 -14.67
C ASN A 195 -1.71 5.98 -13.49
N PRO A 196 -2.78 6.03 -12.67
CA PRO A 196 -2.93 5.10 -11.55
C PRO A 196 -3.19 3.68 -12.04
N ARG A 197 -2.55 2.72 -11.37
CA ARG A 197 -2.93 1.31 -11.38
C ARG A 197 -3.79 1.07 -10.16
N VAL A 198 -4.95 0.43 -10.34
CA VAL A 198 -5.87 0.17 -9.24
C VAL A 198 -5.83 -1.31 -8.89
N TYR A 199 -5.68 -1.57 -7.61
CA TYR A 199 -5.60 -2.90 -7.03
C TYR A 199 -6.77 -3.14 -6.09
N SER A 200 -7.28 -4.36 -6.09
CA SER A 200 -8.07 -4.89 -4.99
C SER A 200 -7.10 -5.30 -3.88
N ALA A 201 -7.23 -4.73 -2.71
CA ALA A 201 -6.35 -4.94 -1.56
C ALA A 201 -7.09 -5.69 -0.46
N PHE A 202 -6.83 -6.99 -0.34
CA PHE A 202 -7.38 -7.83 0.73
C PHE A 202 -6.49 -7.73 1.96
N ASN A 203 -7.07 -7.31 3.08
CA ASN A 203 -6.36 -7.22 4.37
C ASN A 203 -6.23 -8.62 4.99
N ALA A 204 -5.11 -9.26 4.77
CA ALA A 204 -4.86 -10.64 5.18
C ALA A 204 -4.37 -10.75 6.64
N ARG A 205 -3.75 -9.70 7.17
CA ARG A 205 -3.31 -9.60 8.56
C ARG A 205 -3.37 -8.17 9.04
N ASN A 206 -3.99 -7.95 10.18
CA ASN A 206 -4.05 -6.62 10.79
C ASN A 206 -3.77 -6.72 12.30
N ARG A 207 -2.53 -6.53 12.66
CA ARG A 207 -2.13 -6.32 14.06
C ARG A 207 -1.79 -4.84 14.20
N PRO A 208 -2.76 -4.04 14.67
CA PRO A 208 -2.68 -2.59 14.63
C PRO A 208 -1.47 -2.09 15.41
N PHE A 209 -0.92 -1.03 14.90
CA PHE A 209 0.10 -0.26 15.58
C PHE A 209 -0.51 0.34 16.84
N ASN A 210 0.10 0.09 18.00
CA ASN A 210 -0.25 0.80 19.21
C ASN A 210 0.19 2.25 19.02
N THR A 211 -0.74 3.11 18.60
CA THR A 211 -0.57 4.57 18.68
C THR A 211 -0.65 4.94 20.16
N ASN A 212 0.51 4.91 20.83
CA ASN A 212 0.66 5.54 22.15
C ASN A 212 0.92 7.02 21.98
#